data_d475647e1e2be60be283b6a1277486c8
#
_entry.id   d475647e1e2be60be283b6a1277486c8
#
_cell.length_a   1.000
_cell.length_b   1.000
_cell.length_c   1.000
_cell.angle_alpha   90.00
_cell.angle_beta   90.00
_cell.angle_gamma   90.00
#
_symmetry.space_group_name_H-M   'P 1'
#
loop_
_entity.id
_entity.type
_entity.pdbx_description
1 polymer ?
#
loop_
_entity_poly.entity_id
_entity_poly.type
_entity_poly.pdbx_seq_one_letter_code
_entity_poly.pdbx_strand_id
1 'polypeptide(L)'
;GDVYKRQPLLGDEKRLSDLGVENVATLTLKDLGPQISWRTVFLVEYAGPLVIHPLIYLGAPLLWARFGYPFSMSFVQTTVFVLVMAHFLKRELESVFVHRFSNATMPAFNIVKNSTHYWLLSGLVLGGGVYSPSLGVEAVRGTVRDNHAFIWFFVLLWLLSELGNFHAHITLMNLRPKGTRVRQIP
;
A
#
# COMPACT_ATOMS: atom_id res chain seq x y z
N GLY A 1 27.91 30.00 19.49
CA GLY A 1 26.75 29.21 19.83
C GLY A 1 26.87 27.84 19.17
N ASP A 2 27.05 26.79 19.97
CA ASP A 2 27.27 25.42 19.49
C ASP A 2 26.04 24.94 18.75
N VAL A 3 26.18 24.77 17.45
CA VAL A 3 25.16 24.12 16.61
C VAL A 3 25.30 22.61 16.85
N TYR A 4 24.49 22.07 17.76
CA TYR A 4 24.38 20.61 17.92
C TYR A 4 23.84 19.99 16.64
N LYS A 5 24.71 19.51 15.79
CA LYS A 5 24.32 18.65 14.64
C LYS A 5 23.92 17.29 15.18
N ARG A 6 22.64 17.07 15.43
CA ARG A 6 22.09 15.74 15.70
C ARG A 6 22.06 14.93 14.41
N GLN A 7 23.20 14.36 14.03
CA GLN A 7 23.25 13.44 12.89
C GLN A 7 23.26 12.01 13.43
N PRO A 8 22.40 11.11 12.95
CA PRO A 8 22.53 9.71 13.26
C PRO A 8 23.85 9.18 12.69
N LEU A 9 24.64 8.52 13.51
CA LEU A 9 25.84 7.82 13.06
C LEU A 9 25.41 6.57 12.30
N LEU A 10 25.65 6.54 11.00
CA LEU A 10 25.21 5.48 10.11
C LEU A 10 26.42 4.79 9.47
N GLY A 11 26.56 3.51 9.72
CA GLY A 11 27.61 2.67 9.13
C GLY A 11 28.37 1.91 10.20
N ASP A 12 27.98 0.66 10.43
CA ASP A 12 28.52 -0.19 11.48
C ASP A 12 30.01 -0.53 11.28
N GLU A 13 30.53 -0.31 10.06
CA GLU A 13 31.95 -0.60 9.72
C GLU A 13 32.82 0.65 9.62
N LYS A 14 32.27 1.85 9.80
CA LYS A 14 33.05 3.10 9.74
C LYS A 14 33.63 3.45 11.11
N ARG A 15 34.88 3.92 11.14
CA ARG A 15 35.46 4.47 12.35
C ARG A 15 34.73 5.78 12.72
N LEU A 16 34.64 6.07 14.00
CA LEU A 16 34.02 7.32 14.48
C LEU A 16 34.75 8.56 13.95
N SER A 17 36.07 8.49 13.78
CA SER A 17 36.86 9.54 13.11
C SER A 17 36.42 9.83 11.68
N ASP A 18 36.06 8.79 10.92
CA ASP A 18 35.60 8.94 9.52
C ASP A 18 34.23 9.59 9.42
N LEU A 19 33.49 9.58 10.53
CA LEU A 19 32.17 10.23 10.69
C LEU A 19 32.30 11.64 11.28
N GLY A 20 33.53 12.15 11.48
CA GLY A 20 33.79 13.47 12.04
C GLY A 20 33.47 13.60 13.53
N VAL A 21 33.54 12.46 14.26
CA VAL A 21 33.36 12.44 15.72
C VAL A 21 34.73 12.71 16.39
N GLU A 22 34.85 13.83 17.08
CA GLU A 22 36.05 14.21 17.82
C GLU A 22 36.11 13.53 19.18
N ASN A 23 37.31 13.49 19.78
CA ASN A 23 37.60 12.81 21.07
C ASN A 23 36.76 13.29 22.27
N VAL A 24 36.18 14.48 22.20
CA VAL A 24 35.32 15.07 23.27
C VAL A 24 33.85 15.13 22.88
N ALA A 25 33.42 14.40 21.83
CA ALA A 25 32.04 14.40 21.39
C ALA A 25 31.16 13.60 22.37
N THR A 26 30.00 14.15 22.71
CA THR A 26 28.96 13.44 23.47
C THR A 26 28.13 12.59 22.53
N LEU A 27 28.13 11.27 22.72
CA LEU A 27 27.29 10.33 21.97
C LEU A 27 26.03 10.03 22.79
N THR A 28 24.87 10.13 22.15
CA THR A 28 23.59 9.77 22.75
C THR A 28 23.08 8.49 22.11
N LEU A 29 22.95 7.43 22.89
CA LEU A 29 22.28 6.20 22.47
C LEU A 29 20.78 6.36 22.61
N LYS A 30 20.04 6.09 21.54
CA LYS A 30 18.57 6.02 21.57
C LYS A 30 18.15 4.60 21.22
N ASP A 31 17.57 3.90 22.17
CA ASP A 31 16.89 2.63 21.89
C ASP A 31 15.65 2.89 21.01
N LEU A 32 15.59 2.24 19.85
CA LEU A 32 14.48 2.33 18.90
C LEU A 32 13.41 1.26 19.14
N GLY A 33 13.65 0.35 20.11
CA GLY A 33 12.79 -0.79 20.37
C GLY A 33 12.81 -1.81 19.21
N PRO A 34 11.90 -2.81 19.25
CA PRO A 34 11.80 -3.81 18.18
C PRO A 34 11.57 -3.15 16.82
N GLN A 35 12.37 -3.53 15.85
CA GLN A 35 12.37 -2.96 14.51
C GLN A 35 11.97 -4.00 13.46
N ILE A 36 11.24 -3.55 12.43
CA ILE A 36 10.86 -4.35 11.27
C ILE A 36 11.23 -3.63 9.98
N SER A 37 11.53 -4.37 8.92
CA SER A 37 11.85 -3.76 7.64
C SER A 37 10.63 -3.05 7.02
N TRP A 38 10.84 -1.87 6.43
CA TRP A 38 9.82 -1.15 5.69
C TRP A 38 9.17 -2.01 4.61
N ARG A 39 9.98 -2.78 3.87
CA ARG A 39 9.50 -3.68 2.82
C ARG A 39 8.53 -4.72 3.38
N THR A 40 8.86 -5.36 4.50
CA THR A 40 7.98 -6.34 5.14
C THR A 40 6.65 -5.73 5.54
N VAL A 41 6.65 -4.53 6.10
CA VAL A 41 5.40 -3.85 6.47
C VAL A 41 4.52 -3.61 5.24
N PHE A 42 5.09 -3.08 4.13
CA PHE A 42 4.33 -2.85 2.90
C PHE A 42 3.78 -4.15 2.29
N LEU A 43 4.56 -5.23 2.26
CA LEU A 43 4.09 -6.52 1.76
C LEU A 43 2.94 -7.07 2.60
N VAL A 44 3.01 -6.98 3.92
CA VAL A 44 1.94 -7.47 4.79
C VAL A 44 0.69 -6.60 4.67
N GLU A 45 0.81 -5.28 4.62
CA GLU A 45 -0.36 -4.39 4.50
C GLU A 45 -1.11 -4.57 3.18
N TYR A 46 -0.42 -4.75 2.04
CA TYR A 46 -1.06 -4.93 0.73
C TYR A 46 -1.55 -6.37 0.49
N ALA A 47 -0.96 -7.37 1.12
CA ALA A 47 -1.44 -8.75 1.07
C ALA A 47 -2.87 -8.91 1.61
N GLY A 48 -3.26 -8.11 2.61
CA GLY A 48 -4.60 -8.17 3.18
C GLY A 48 -5.73 -8.02 2.16
N PRO A 49 -5.83 -6.91 1.44
CA PRO A 49 -6.84 -6.75 0.38
C PRO A 49 -6.76 -7.83 -0.70
N LEU A 50 -5.55 -8.29 -1.09
CA LEU A 50 -5.39 -9.38 -2.08
C LEU A 50 -6.00 -10.70 -1.63
N VAL A 51 -6.08 -10.95 -0.33
CA VAL A 51 -6.73 -12.14 0.24
C VAL A 51 -8.21 -11.89 0.52
N ILE A 52 -8.54 -10.74 1.11
CA ILE A 52 -9.89 -10.45 1.60
C ILE A 52 -10.87 -10.23 0.44
N HIS A 53 -10.50 -9.50 -0.62
CA HIS A 53 -11.38 -9.26 -1.75
C HIS A 53 -11.83 -10.55 -2.46
N PRO A 54 -10.94 -11.51 -2.83
CA PRO A 54 -11.38 -12.78 -3.39
C PRO A 54 -12.31 -13.56 -2.47
N LEU A 55 -12.03 -13.60 -1.16
CA LEU A 55 -12.87 -14.29 -0.19
C LEU A 55 -14.27 -13.69 -0.13
N ILE A 56 -14.39 -12.36 -0.08
CA ILE A 56 -15.71 -11.71 -0.07
C ILE A 56 -16.38 -11.83 -1.44
N TYR A 57 -15.67 -11.60 -2.55
CA TYR A 57 -16.23 -11.69 -3.90
C TYR A 57 -16.85 -13.05 -4.18
N LEU A 58 -16.15 -14.13 -3.83
CA LEU A 58 -16.63 -15.49 -4.04
C LEU A 58 -17.65 -15.92 -2.98
N GLY A 59 -17.49 -15.46 -1.75
CA GLY A 59 -18.33 -15.86 -0.62
C GLY A 59 -19.64 -15.07 -0.49
N ALA A 60 -19.68 -13.82 -0.92
CA ALA A 60 -20.86 -12.96 -0.72
C ALA A 60 -22.15 -13.52 -1.34
N PRO A 61 -22.20 -14.04 -2.59
CA PRO A 61 -23.43 -14.60 -3.14
C PRO A 61 -23.98 -15.75 -2.29
N LEU A 62 -23.10 -16.61 -1.79
CA LEU A 62 -23.48 -17.74 -0.94
C LEU A 62 -23.97 -17.27 0.43
N LEU A 63 -23.25 -16.34 1.04
CA LEU A 63 -23.59 -15.77 2.35
C LEU A 63 -24.96 -15.06 2.31
N TRP A 64 -25.17 -14.19 1.35
CA TRP A 64 -26.42 -13.43 1.23
C TRP A 64 -27.61 -14.32 0.85
N ALA A 65 -27.40 -15.35 0.01
CA ALA A 65 -28.44 -16.32 -0.27
C ALA A 65 -28.91 -17.05 1.00
N ARG A 66 -27.98 -17.34 1.95
CA ARG A 66 -28.32 -17.97 3.24
C ARG A 66 -29.22 -17.09 4.11
N PHE A 67 -29.14 -15.76 3.94
CA PHE A 67 -30.00 -14.79 4.64
C PHE A 67 -31.27 -14.41 3.86
N GLY A 68 -31.57 -15.09 2.74
CA GLY A 68 -32.75 -14.83 1.92
C GLY A 68 -32.59 -13.72 0.88
N TYR A 69 -31.39 -13.28 0.61
CA TYR A 69 -31.05 -12.24 -0.38
C TYR A 69 -30.15 -12.79 -1.49
N PRO A 70 -30.61 -13.78 -2.29
CA PRO A 70 -29.80 -14.30 -3.39
C PRO A 70 -29.57 -13.21 -4.43
N PHE A 71 -28.35 -13.09 -4.93
CA PHE A 71 -27.99 -12.16 -5.99
C PHE A 71 -26.83 -12.70 -6.84
N SER A 72 -26.68 -12.12 -8.04
CA SER A 72 -25.54 -12.39 -8.93
C SER A 72 -24.66 -11.15 -9.01
N MET A 73 -23.35 -11.35 -9.09
CA MET A 73 -22.39 -10.28 -9.26
C MET A 73 -22.66 -9.53 -10.57
N SER A 74 -22.74 -8.22 -10.48
CA SER A 74 -22.90 -7.35 -11.65
C SER A 74 -21.57 -7.10 -12.36
N PHE A 75 -21.66 -6.54 -13.57
CA PHE A 75 -20.47 -6.13 -14.33
C PHE A 75 -19.62 -5.09 -13.56
N VAL A 76 -20.27 -4.11 -12.90
CA VAL A 76 -19.54 -3.12 -12.09
C VAL A 76 -18.82 -3.76 -10.90
N GLN A 77 -19.44 -4.70 -10.19
CA GLN A 77 -18.79 -5.42 -9.08
C GLN A 77 -17.57 -6.21 -9.54
N THR A 78 -17.71 -6.94 -10.66
CA THR A 78 -16.60 -7.71 -11.24
C THR A 78 -15.49 -6.79 -11.74
N THR A 79 -15.83 -5.66 -12.35
CA THR A 79 -14.85 -4.66 -12.78
C THR A 79 -14.08 -4.11 -11.58
N VAL A 80 -14.78 -3.67 -10.53
CA VAL A 80 -14.10 -3.17 -9.31
C VAL A 80 -13.21 -4.23 -8.67
N PHE A 81 -13.66 -5.50 -8.64
CA PHE A 81 -12.82 -6.61 -8.18
C PHE A 81 -11.50 -6.68 -8.95
N VAL A 82 -11.55 -6.69 -10.28
CA VAL A 82 -10.35 -6.77 -11.13
C VAL A 82 -9.43 -5.56 -10.89
N LEU A 83 -10.00 -4.34 -10.81
CA LEU A 83 -9.21 -3.13 -10.58
C LEU A 83 -8.52 -3.12 -9.21
N VAL A 84 -9.23 -3.55 -8.16
CA VAL A 84 -8.66 -3.64 -6.80
C VAL A 84 -7.54 -4.68 -6.75
N MET A 85 -7.76 -5.85 -7.36
CA MET A 85 -6.73 -6.90 -7.43
C MET A 85 -5.49 -6.40 -8.19
N ALA A 86 -5.69 -5.75 -9.33
CA ALA A 86 -4.60 -5.18 -10.13
C ALA A 86 -3.83 -4.09 -9.36
N HIS A 87 -4.54 -3.21 -8.63
CA HIS A 87 -3.93 -2.17 -7.80
C HIS A 87 -3.02 -2.78 -6.74
N PHE A 88 -3.55 -3.66 -5.89
CA PHE A 88 -2.76 -4.21 -4.78
C PHE A 88 -1.65 -5.14 -5.25
N LEU A 89 -1.85 -5.90 -6.35
CA LEU A 89 -0.77 -6.68 -6.96
C LEU A 89 0.35 -5.77 -7.48
N LYS A 90 0.00 -4.65 -8.14
CA LYS A 90 0.97 -3.63 -8.54
C LYS A 90 1.73 -3.09 -7.32
N ARG A 91 1.03 -2.77 -6.22
CA ARG A 91 1.66 -2.28 -4.97
C ARG A 91 2.65 -3.28 -4.38
N GLU A 92 2.34 -4.59 -4.40
CA GLU A 92 3.27 -5.65 -4.00
C GLU A 92 4.52 -5.64 -4.87
N LEU A 93 4.33 -5.66 -6.20
CA LEU A 93 5.45 -5.67 -7.15
C LEU A 93 6.32 -4.41 -7.02
N GLU A 94 5.73 -3.23 -6.86
CA GLU A 94 6.46 -1.99 -6.62
C GLU A 94 7.26 -2.03 -5.30
N SER A 95 6.71 -2.62 -4.24
CA SER A 95 7.39 -2.76 -2.96
C SER A 95 8.62 -3.67 -3.05
N VAL A 96 8.56 -4.70 -3.90
CA VAL A 96 9.68 -5.62 -4.10
C VAL A 96 10.72 -5.03 -5.05
N PHE A 97 10.31 -4.47 -6.19
CA PHE A 97 11.21 -4.19 -7.32
C PHE A 97 11.52 -2.70 -7.53
N VAL A 98 10.62 -1.81 -7.11
CA VAL A 98 10.71 -0.37 -7.42
C VAL A 98 11.14 0.45 -6.20
N HIS A 99 10.54 0.22 -5.04
CA HIS A 99 10.75 1.10 -3.90
C HIS A 99 12.17 1.05 -3.34
N ARG A 100 12.75 2.22 -3.11
CA ARG A 100 14.02 2.41 -2.39
C ARG A 100 13.74 3.17 -1.10
N PHE A 101 13.76 2.44 0.01
CA PHE A 101 13.45 2.99 1.34
C PHE A 101 14.62 3.83 1.88
N SER A 102 14.29 4.96 2.54
CA SER A 102 15.29 5.85 3.16
C SER A 102 15.95 5.21 4.37
N ASN A 103 15.13 4.53 5.17
CA ASN A 103 15.55 3.79 6.35
C ASN A 103 15.33 2.30 6.10
N ALA A 104 16.21 1.47 6.65
CA ALA A 104 16.07 0.03 6.53
C ALA A 104 14.87 -0.50 7.32
N THR A 105 14.60 0.09 8.48
CA THR A 105 13.61 -0.39 9.45
C THR A 105 12.72 0.74 9.97
N MET A 106 11.63 0.34 10.60
CA MET A 106 10.70 1.17 11.38
C MET A 106 10.30 0.43 12.67
N PRO A 107 9.70 1.11 13.67
CA PRO A 107 9.17 0.44 14.85
C PRO A 107 8.20 -0.69 14.47
N ALA A 108 8.40 -1.88 15.04
CA ALA A 108 7.64 -3.09 14.66
C ALA A 108 6.12 -2.94 14.86
N PHE A 109 5.68 -2.14 15.84
CA PHE A 109 4.27 -1.87 16.08
C PHE A 109 3.56 -1.21 14.88
N ASN A 110 4.28 -0.54 14.00
CA ASN A 110 3.69 0.07 12.81
C ASN A 110 3.05 -0.97 11.85
N ILE A 111 3.48 -2.23 11.88
CA ILE A 111 2.83 -3.28 11.07
C ILE A 111 1.36 -3.45 11.45
N VAL A 112 1.06 -3.44 12.77
CA VAL A 112 -0.33 -3.58 13.25
C VAL A 112 -1.16 -2.37 12.79
N LYS A 113 -0.67 -1.16 13.02
CA LYS A 113 -1.36 0.08 12.64
C LYS A 113 -1.66 0.13 11.14
N ASN A 114 -0.65 -0.12 10.31
CA ASN A 114 -0.77 -0.03 8.86
C ASN A 114 -1.64 -1.16 8.30
N SER A 115 -1.38 -2.41 8.73
CA SER A 115 -2.17 -3.56 8.27
C SER A 115 -3.64 -3.43 8.68
N THR A 116 -3.94 -2.96 9.88
CA THR A 116 -5.34 -2.72 10.31
C THR A 116 -6.04 -1.75 9.36
N HIS A 117 -5.38 -0.66 8.96
CA HIS A 117 -5.95 0.29 8.01
C HIS A 117 -6.28 -0.38 6.67
N TYR A 118 -5.31 -1.06 6.05
CA TYR A 118 -5.51 -1.70 4.75
C TYR A 118 -6.47 -2.89 4.80
N TRP A 119 -6.33 -3.77 5.80
CA TRP A 119 -7.16 -4.97 5.89
C TRP A 119 -8.60 -4.65 6.27
N LEU A 120 -8.79 -3.73 7.23
CA LEU A 120 -10.14 -3.35 7.67
C LEU A 120 -10.82 -2.44 6.65
N LEU A 121 -10.23 -1.30 6.30
CA LEU A 121 -10.90 -0.31 5.45
C LEU A 121 -10.88 -0.73 3.97
N SER A 122 -9.70 -1.00 3.41
CA SER A 122 -9.59 -1.36 1.99
C SER A 122 -9.98 -2.82 1.71
N GLY A 123 -9.88 -3.72 2.69
CA GLY A 123 -10.30 -5.11 2.57
C GLY A 123 -11.77 -5.30 2.93
N LEU A 124 -12.07 -5.34 4.24
CA LEU A 124 -13.38 -5.74 4.73
C LEU A 124 -14.48 -4.71 4.44
N VAL A 125 -14.26 -3.42 4.74
CA VAL A 125 -15.32 -2.40 4.59
C VAL A 125 -15.61 -2.15 3.12
N LEU A 126 -14.58 -1.93 2.30
CA LEU A 126 -14.75 -1.72 0.87
C LEU A 126 -15.32 -2.98 0.20
N GLY A 127 -14.74 -4.17 0.45
CA GLY A 127 -15.21 -5.43 -0.12
C GLY A 127 -16.64 -5.76 0.30
N GLY A 128 -16.98 -5.58 1.58
CA GLY A 128 -18.34 -5.79 2.09
C GLY A 128 -19.37 -4.85 1.47
N GLY A 129 -19.01 -3.60 1.24
CA GLY A 129 -19.88 -2.63 0.55
C GLY A 129 -20.05 -2.94 -0.93
N VAL A 130 -18.93 -3.14 -1.63
CA VAL A 130 -18.94 -3.36 -3.09
C VAL A 130 -19.62 -4.67 -3.47
N TYR A 131 -19.31 -5.78 -2.77
CA TYR A 131 -19.85 -7.11 -3.13
C TYR A 131 -21.14 -7.45 -2.40
N SER A 132 -21.93 -6.43 -2.10
CA SER A 132 -23.25 -6.59 -1.48
C SER A 132 -24.36 -6.71 -2.56
N PRO A 133 -25.55 -7.23 -2.19
CA PRO A 133 -26.70 -7.30 -3.11
C PRO A 133 -27.13 -5.94 -3.68
N SER A 134 -26.83 -4.83 -2.97
CA SER A 134 -27.19 -3.46 -3.40
C SER A 134 -26.50 -3.01 -4.69
N LEU A 135 -25.46 -3.71 -5.13
CA LEU A 135 -24.76 -3.52 -6.40
C LEU A 135 -24.84 -4.75 -7.31
N GLY A 136 -25.65 -5.76 -6.94
CA GLY A 136 -25.90 -6.94 -7.77
C GLY A 136 -26.64 -6.61 -9.07
N VAL A 137 -26.68 -7.58 -9.98
CA VAL A 137 -27.29 -7.41 -11.33
C VAL A 137 -28.66 -6.75 -11.28
N GLU A 138 -29.57 -7.26 -10.43
CA GLU A 138 -30.94 -6.72 -10.37
C GLU A 138 -30.98 -5.29 -9.79
N ALA A 139 -30.12 -4.99 -8.82
CA ALA A 139 -30.08 -3.67 -8.17
C ALA A 139 -29.51 -2.58 -9.07
N VAL A 140 -28.61 -2.91 -9.99
CA VAL A 140 -28.00 -1.92 -10.91
C VAL A 140 -28.77 -1.79 -12.23
N ARG A 141 -29.65 -2.73 -12.55
CA ARG A 141 -30.38 -2.78 -13.83
C ARG A 141 -31.07 -1.44 -14.15
N GLY A 142 -30.77 -0.91 -15.33
CA GLY A 142 -31.33 0.37 -15.81
C GLY A 142 -30.75 1.61 -15.13
N THR A 143 -29.78 1.48 -14.27
CA THR A 143 -29.06 2.62 -13.68
C THR A 143 -27.78 2.94 -14.46
N VAL A 144 -27.13 4.06 -14.16
CA VAL A 144 -25.81 4.40 -14.73
C VAL A 144 -24.75 3.35 -14.41
N ARG A 145 -24.92 2.56 -13.34
CA ARG A 145 -24.01 1.49 -12.93
C ARG A 145 -24.15 0.22 -13.78
N ASP A 146 -25.19 0.12 -14.59
CA ASP A 146 -25.40 -0.93 -15.60
C ASP A 146 -24.83 -0.51 -16.98
N ASN A 147 -24.51 0.76 -17.15
CA ASN A 147 -24.00 1.30 -18.41
C ASN A 147 -22.51 0.99 -18.57
N HIS A 148 -22.18 0.08 -19.48
CA HIS A 148 -20.81 -0.33 -19.74
C HIS A 148 -19.90 0.83 -20.20
N ALA A 149 -20.41 1.76 -21.03
CA ALA A 149 -19.61 2.91 -21.47
C ALA A 149 -19.23 3.81 -20.28
N PHE A 150 -20.17 4.01 -19.36
CA PHE A 150 -19.91 4.74 -18.11
C PHE A 150 -18.84 4.04 -17.27
N ILE A 151 -18.94 2.73 -17.09
CA ILE A 151 -17.94 1.95 -16.33
C ILE A 151 -16.57 2.02 -17.01
N TRP A 152 -16.48 1.84 -18.32
CA TRP A 152 -15.23 1.91 -19.06
C TRP A 152 -14.57 3.30 -19.03
N PHE A 153 -15.37 4.37 -18.97
CA PHE A 153 -14.84 5.71 -18.74
C PHE A 153 -14.08 5.80 -17.41
N PHE A 154 -14.63 5.25 -16.32
CA PHE A 154 -13.95 5.22 -15.03
C PHE A 154 -12.76 4.25 -14.99
N VAL A 155 -12.81 3.13 -15.70
CA VAL A 155 -11.67 2.24 -15.89
C VAL A 155 -10.49 3.01 -16.55
N LEU A 156 -10.78 3.80 -17.57
CA LEU A 156 -9.76 4.64 -18.22
C LEU A 156 -9.15 5.66 -17.26
N LEU A 157 -9.99 6.38 -16.50
CA LEU A 157 -9.50 7.32 -15.49
C LEU A 157 -8.63 6.63 -14.42
N TRP A 158 -9.05 5.44 -13.99
CA TRP A 158 -8.27 4.62 -13.05
C TRP A 158 -6.93 4.23 -13.65
N LEU A 159 -6.87 3.76 -14.91
CA LEU A 159 -5.62 3.42 -15.60
C LEU A 159 -4.68 4.61 -15.69
N LEU A 160 -5.19 5.79 -16.06
CA LEU A 160 -4.38 7.02 -16.11
C LEU A 160 -3.82 7.38 -14.74
N SER A 161 -4.62 7.21 -13.67
CA SER A 161 -4.19 7.45 -12.30
C SER A 161 -3.10 6.46 -11.86
N GLU A 162 -3.24 5.17 -12.21
CA GLU A 162 -2.24 4.13 -11.91
C GLU A 162 -0.92 4.37 -12.65
N LEU A 163 -0.98 4.79 -13.91
CA LEU A 163 0.21 5.17 -14.69
C LEU A 163 0.91 6.39 -14.09
N GLY A 164 0.15 7.42 -13.70
CA GLY A 164 0.68 8.60 -13.02
C GLY A 164 1.34 8.25 -11.68
N ASN A 165 0.69 7.40 -10.89
CA ASN A 165 1.23 6.89 -9.63
C ASN A 165 2.52 6.08 -9.86
N PHE A 166 2.54 5.19 -10.84
CA PHE A 166 3.74 4.41 -11.19
C PHE A 166 4.88 5.32 -11.64
N HIS A 167 4.60 6.31 -12.49
CA HIS A 167 5.59 7.30 -12.92
C HIS A 167 6.20 8.05 -11.72
N ALA A 168 5.37 8.47 -10.75
CA ALA A 168 5.84 9.10 -9.53
C ALA A 168 6.77 8.19 -8.73
N HIS A 169 6.46 6.89 -8.60
CA HIS A 169 7.31 5.92 -7.90
C HIS A 169 8.65 5.71 -8.61
N ILE A 170 8.67 5.61 -9.94
CA ILE A 170 9.91 5.52 -10.73
C ILE A 170 10.74 6.80 -10.56
N THR A 171 10.12 7.96 -10.60
CA THR A 171 10.80 9.24 -10.36
C THR A 171 11.44 9.26 -8.96
N LEU A 172 10.69 8.91 -7.93
CA LEU A 172 11.21 8.84 -6.56
C LEU A 172 12.34 7.81 -6.40
N MET A 173 12.26 6.69 -7.11
CA MET A 173 13.32 5.69 -7.17
C MET A 173 14.60 6.27 -7.78
N ASN A 174 14.47 7.01 -8.89
CA ASN A 174 15.61 7.58 -9.62
C ASN A 174 16.29 8.73 -8.88
N LEU A 175 15.55 9.49 -8.05
CA LEU A 175 16.12 10.52 -7.18
C LEU A 175 17.06 9.97 -6.09
N ARG A 176 17.14 8.65 -5.95
CA ARG A 176 18.02 8.00 -4.99
C ARG A 176 18.93 7.00 -5.70
N PRO A 177 20.22 7.31 -5.92
CA PRO A 177 21.19 6.40 -6.47
C PRO A 177 21.27 5.09 -5.66
N LYS A 178 21.53 3.97 -6.33
CA LYS A 178 21.72 2.67 -5.67
C LYS A 178 22.84 2.74 -4.63
N GLY A 179 22.59 2.18 -3.46
CA GLY A 179 23.59 2.13 -2.36
C GLY A 179 23.75 3.43 -1.59
N THR A 180 22.98 4.49 -1.90
CA THR A 180 23.03 5.76 -1.16
C THR A 180 21.74 6.02 -0.39
N ARG A 181 21.87 6.81 0.70
CA ARG A 181 20.69 7.33 1.44
C ARG A 181 20.41 8.80 1.08
N VAL A 182 21.25 9.39 0.25
CA VAL A 182 21.09 10.77 -0.20
C VAL A 182 19.98 10.83 -1.25
N ARG A 183 18.99 11.69 -1.03
CA ARG A 183 17.97 12.01 -2.01
C ARG A 183 18.42 13.26 -2.77
N GLN A 184 18.52 13.17 -4.08
CA GLN A 184 18.62 14.35 -4.92
C GLN A 184 17.23 15.00 -5.01
N ILE A 185 17.20 16.32 -4.90
CA ILE A 185 15.99 17.12 -5.16
C ILE A 185 16.01 17.44 -6.66
N PRO A 186 14.89 17.24 -7.39
CA PRO A 186 14.83 17.57 -8.81
C PRO A 186 14.99 19.08 -9.04
#